data_06beb67cd85a2cd84b66ed2243b26899
#
_entry.id   06beb67cd85a2cd84b66ed2243b26899
#
_cell.length_a   1.000
_cell.length_b   1.000
_cell.length_c   1.000
_cell.angle_alpha   90.00
_cell.angle_beta   90.00
_cell.angle_gamma   90.00
#
_symmetry.space_group_name_H-M   'P 1'
#
loop_
_entity.id
_entity.type
_entity.pdbx_description
1 polymer ?
#
loop_
_entity_poly.entity_id
_entity_poly.type
_entity_poly.pdbx_seq_one_letter_code
_entity_poly.pdbx_strand_id
1 'polypeptide(L)' 'MSSRLLPLAAMERILRQNGADRVSDKAKVALKNTMEDIADQIATKAVNLAKHAGRVTVKASDVKLAAKS' A
#
# COMPACT_ATOMS: atom_id res chain seq x y z
N MET A 1 11.99 -4.89 -6.78
CA MET A 1 11.71 -3.70 -7.51
C MET A 1 10.43 -3.04 -7.13
N SER A 2 10.45 -2.50 -5.92
CA SER A 2 9.27 -1.86 -5.35
C SER A 2 8.76 -0.72 -6.21
N SER A 3 9.66 -0.04 -6.94
CA SER A 3 9.27 1.10 -7.77
C SER A 3 8.26 0.74 -8.87
N ARG A 4 8.06 -0.55 -9.12
CA ARG A 4 7.11 -0.99 -10.13
C ARG A 4 5.77 -1.43 -9.57
N LEU A 5 5.63 -1.47 -8.25
CA LEU A 5 4.43 -2.02 -7.63
C LEU A 5 3.23 -1.11 -7.80
N LEU A 6 3.43 0.21 -7.68
CA LEU A 6 2.34 1.17 -7.82
C LEU A 6 2.64 2.14 -8.95
N PRO A 7 1.74 2.26 -9.93
CA PRO A 7 1.97 3.16 -11.07
C PRO A 7 1.89 4.62 -10.65
N LEU A 8 2.79 5.42 -11.22
CA LEU A 8 2.80 6.86 -10.93
C LEU A 8 1.54 7.56 -11.43
N ALA A 9 0.95 7.07 -12.52
CA ALA A 9 -0.30 7.64 -13.03
C ALA A 9 -1.42 7.50 -12.01
N ALA A 10 -1.45 6.39 -11.27
CA ALA A 10 -2.45 6.20 -10.22
C ALA A 10 -2.22 7.18 -9.07
N MET A 11 -0.97 7.48 -8.76
CA MET A 11 -0.65 8.45 -7.71
C MET A 11 -1.12 9.85 -8.11
N GLU A 12 -0.94 10.21 -9.36
CA GLU A 12 -1.42 11.49 -9.85
C GLU A 12 -2.94 11.55 -9.76
N ARG A 13 -3.63 10.48 -10.17
CA ARG A 13 -5.09 10.43 -10.09
C ARG A 13 -5.59 10.62 -8.66
N ILE A 14 -4.96 9.93 -7.72
CA ILE A 14 -5.37 10.04 -6.31
C ILE A 14 -5.22 11.47 -5.82
N LEU A 15 -4.10 12.12 -6.13
CA LEU A 15 -3.87 13.49 -5.71
C LEU A 15 -4.89 14.45 -6.34
N ARG A 16 -5.20 14.27 -7.63
CA ARG A 16 -6.19 15.12 -8.31
C ARG A 16 -7.59 14.90 -7.77
N GLN A 17 -7.96 13.66 -7.44
CA GLN A 17 -9.26 13.36 -6.84
C GLN A 17 -9.42 14.02 -5.48
N ASN A 18 -8.32 14.33 -4.82
CA ASN A 18 -8.33 14.99 -3.52
C ASN A 18 -8.06 16.49 -3.59
N GLY A 19 -8.17 17.05 -4.79
CA GLY A 19 -8.19 18.50 -4.95
C GLY A 19 -6.93 19.12 -5.53
N ALA A 20 -5.91 18.34 -5.89
CA ALA A 20 -4.71 18.92 -6.46
C ALA A 20 -4.95 19.38 -7.90
N ASP A 21 -4.65 20.63 -8.19
CA ASP A 21 -4.73 21.15 -9.55
C ASP A 21 -3.51 20.76 -10.36
N ARG A 22 -2.36 20.72 -9.71
CA ARG A 22 -1.09 20.38 -10.36
C ARG A 22 -0.32 19.41 -9.45
N VAL A 23 0.40 18.48 -10.06
CA VAL A 23 1.13 17.46 -9.34
C VAL A 23 2.54 17.38 -9.89
N SER A 24 3.53 17.57 -9.03
CA SER A 24 4.93 17.43 -9.44
C SER A 24 5.29 15.95 -9.55
N ASP A 25 6.32 15.66 -10.34
CA ASP A 25 6.82 14.30 -10.44
C ASP A 25 7.33 13.78 -9.10
N LYS A 26 7.99 14.64 -8.34
CA LYS A 26 8.50 14.26 -7.02
C LYS A 26 7.36 13.93 -6.04
N ALA A 27 6.24 14.64 -6.15
CA ALA A 27 5.08 14.35 -5.31
C ALA A 27 4.50 12.96 -5.60
N LYS A 28 4.44 12.60 -6.88
CA LYS A 28 3.95 11.26 -7.25
C LYS A 28 4.85 10.16 -6.69
N VAL A 29 6.17 10.34 -6.81
CA VAL A 29 7.13 9.37 -6.30
C VAL A 29 7.05 9.29 -4.78
N ALA A 30 6.95 10.43 -4.10
CA ALA A 30 6.85 10.43 -2.65
C ALA A 30 5.60 9.71 -2.16
N LEU A 31 4.46 9.95 -2.81
CA LEU A 31 3.22 9.25 -2.45
C LEU A 31 3.35 7.75 -2.68
N LYS A 32 3.90 7.36 -3.83
CA LYS A 32 4.10 5.95 -4.16
C LYS A 32 4.97 5.27 -3.09
N ASN A 33 6.11 5.87 -2.76
CA ASN A 33 7.03 5.27 -1.80
C ASN A 33 6.38 5.14 -0.41
N THR A 34 5.66 6.16 0.02
CA THR A 34 4.97 6.14 1.31
C THR A 34 3.91 5.04 1.35
N MET A 35 3.13 4.92 0.28
CA MET A 35 2.09 3.89 0.22
C MET A 35 2.69 2.49 0.19
N GLU A 36 3.80 2.30 -0.52
CA GLU A 36 4.47 1.00 -0.56
C GLU A 36 5.02 0.63 0.81
N ASP A 37 5.58 1.59 1.54
CA ASP A 37 6.08 1.34 2.89
C ASP A 37 4.94 0.90 3.83
N ILE A 38 3.81 1.59 3.76
CA ILE A 38 2.65 1.23 4.57
C ILE A 38 2.13 -0.15 4.17
N ALA A 39 2.05 -0.41 2.86
CA ALA A 39 1.59 -1.71 2.38
C ALA A 39 2.51 -2.84 2.84
N ASP A 40 3.83 -2.61 2.83
CA ASP A 40 4.78 -3.61 3.33
C ASP A 40 4.55 -3.93 4.80
N GLN A 41 4.29 -2.91 5.62
CA GLN A 41 4.03 -3.10 7.04
C GLN A 41 2.75 -3.92 7.26
N ILE A 42 1.70 -3.57 6.54
CA ILE A 42 0.43 -4.29 6.64
C ILE A 42 0.60 -5.74 6.14
N ALA A 43 1.30 -5.92 5.03
CA ALA A 43 1.51 -7.24 4.44
C ALA A 43 2.29 -8.15 5.40
N THR A 44 3.32 -7.63 6.06
CA THR A 44 4.10 -8.41 7.01
C THR A 44 3.22 -8.89 8.16
N LYS A 45 2.38 -8.00 8.70
CA LYS A 45 1.47 -8.37 9.78
C LYS A 45 0.43 -9.38 9.32
N ALA A 46 -0.11 -9.21 8.11
CA ALA A 46 -1.12 -10.12 7.57
C ALA A 46 -0.56 -11.52 7.36
N VAL A 47 0.67 -11.60 6.85
CA VAL A 47 1.34 -12.90 6.67
C VAL A 47 1.54 -13.59 8.02
N ASN A 48 1.97 -12.83 9.04
CA ASN A 48 2.16 -13.40 10.38
C ASN A 48 0.84 -13.89 10.96
N LEU A 49 -0.26 -13.17 10.76
CA LEU A 49 -1.57 -13.61 11.22
C LEU A 49 -1.97 -14.94 10.56
N ALA A 50 -1.76 -15.06 9.26
CA ALA A 50 -2.07 -16.30 8.56
C ALA A 50 -1.23 -17.45 9.09
N LYS A 51 0.06 -17.22 9.29
CA LYS A 51 0.97 -18.26 9.80
C LYS A 51 0.59 -18.69 11.22
N HIS A 52 0.22 -17.76 12.08
CA HIS A 52 -0.22 -18.09 13.43
C HIS A 52 -1.49 -18.95 13.41
N ALA A 53 -2.33 -18.77 12.41
CA ALA A 53 -3.53 -19.59 12.26
C ALA A 53 -3.26 -20.92 11.53
N GLY A 54 -1.99 -21.21 11.23
CA GLY A 54 -1.61 -22.45 10.55
C GLY A 54 -1.98 -22.48 9.08
N ARG A 55 -2.17 -21.30 8.46
CA ARG A 55 -2.58 -21.22 7.06
C ARG A 55 -1.42 -20.76 6.18
N VAL A 56 -1.40 -21.23 4.95
CA VAL A 56 -0.43 -20.77 3.94
C VAL A 56 -1.03 -19.66 3.07
N THR A 57 -2.35 -19.50 3.10
CA THR A 57 -3.02 -18.48 2.31
C THR A 57 -3.36 -17.29 3.18
N VAL A 58 -2.95 -16.09 2.75
CA VAL A 58 -3.35 -14.85 3.39
C VAL A 58 -4.75 -14.48 2.91
N LYS A 59 -5.66 -14.25 3.84
CA LYS A 59 -7.05 -13.92 3.53
C LYS A 59 -7.31 -12.42 3.70
N ALA A 60 -8.41 -11.97 3.13
CA ALA A 60 -8.84 -10.57 3.28
C ALA A 60 -8.96 -10.17 4.75
N SER A 61 -9.46 -11.07 5.59
CA SER A 61 -9.60 -10.80 7.02
C SER A 61 -8.25 -10.53 7.68
N ASP A 62 -7.19 -11.23 7.24
CA ASP A 62 -5.84 -10.99 7.76
C ASP A 62 -5.39 -9.58 7.44
N VAL A 63 -5.61 -9.14 6.20
CA VAL A 63 -5.20 -7.81 5.76
C VAL A 63 -5.99 -6.74 6.52
N LYS A 64 -7.29 -6.93 6.66
CA LYS A 64 -8.14 -5.96 7.36
C LYS A 64 -7.76 -5.83 8.82
N LEU A 65 -7.47 -6.94 9.48
CA LEU A 65 -7.06 -6.91 10.88
C LEU A 65 -5.67 -6.26 11.02
N ALA A 66 -4.74 -6.60 10.13
CA ALA A 66 -3.41 -6.02 10.13
C ALA A 66 -3.45 -4.51 9.96
N ALA A 67 -4.35 -4.01 9.11
CA ALA A 67 -4.47 -2.58 8.84
C ALA A 67 -4.97 -1.80 10.05
N LYS A 68 -5.69 -2.45 10.96
CA LYS A 68 -6.23 -1.80 12.15
C LYS A 68 -5.25 -1.76 13.32
N SER A 69 -4.22 -2.57 13.26
CA SER A 69 -3.30 -2.72 14.40
C SER A 69 -2.11 -1.77 14.38
#